data_9d923f2c434e0da61b63efc0071e9c3e
#
_entry.id   9d923f2c434e0da61b63efc0071e9c3e
#
_cell.length_a   1.000
_cell.length_b   1.000
_cell.length_c   1.000
_cell.angle_alpha   90.00
_cell.angle_beta   90.00
_cell.angle_gamma   90.00
#
_symmetry.space_group_name_H-M   'P 1'
#
loop_
_entity.id
_entity.type
_entity.pdbx_description
1 polymer ?
#
loop_
_entity_poly.entity_id
_entity_poly.type
_entity_poly.pdbx_seq_one_letter_code
_entity_poly.pdbx_strand_id
1 'polypeptide(L)'
;MSRVVLKISRDEMRTRREILCENLRYGRISCGEAVREMRLILGLTQAQYAKMAKMRTSQLSLIERDKANPTIKTLQALGKPFGFAVGFVVPDFPR
;
A
#
# COMPACT_ATOMS: atom_id res chain seq x y z
N MET A 1 -14.03 -3.36 -20.38
CA MET A 1 -13.50 -3.40 -19.92
C MET A 1 -12.52 -3.07 -19.64
N SER A 2 -12.17 -2.83 -19.67
CA SER A 2 -11.06 -2.79 -19.57
C SER A 2 -10.48 -2.45 -18.49
N ARG A 3 -9.85 -2.64 -18.15
CA ARG A 3 -9.27 -2.37 -17.22
C ARG A 3 -8.24 -1.63 -17.37
N VAL A 4 -8.08 -0.74 -16.68
CA VAL A 4 -6.91 0.04 -16.91
C VAL A 4 -5.87 -0.40 -15.95
N VAL A 5 -4.90 -1.08 -16.47
CA VAL A 5 -3.73 -1.35 -15.69
C VAL A 5 -2.80 -0.19 -15.92
N LEU A 6 -2.50 0.53 -14.86
CA LEU A 6 -1.54 1.59 -14.92
C LEU A 6 -0.16 0.97 -15.05
N LYS A 7 0.37 1.02 -16.25
CA LYS A 7 1.75 0.62 -16.42
C LYS A 7 2.61 1.85 -16.32
N ILE A 8 3.43 1.90 -15.30
CA ILE A 8 4.38 2.99 -15.14
C ILE A 8 5.78 2.47 -15.46
N SER A 9 6.65 3.36 -15.87
CA SER A 9 8.02 2.99 -16.20
C SER A 9 8.78 2.56 -14.95
N ARG A 10 9.91 1.88 -15.15
CA ARG A 10 10.77 1.49 -14.03
C ARG A 10 11.25 2.69 -13.24
N ASP A 11 11.62 3.74 -13.93
CA ASP A 11 12.12 4.94 -13.27
C ASP A 11 11.01 5.58 -12.44
N GLU A 12 9.80 5.59 -12.97
CA GLU A 12 8.65 6.13 -12.26
C GLU A 12 8.31 5.27 -11.05
N MET A 13 8.37 3.94 -11.20
CA MET A 13 8.15 3.04 -10.08
C MET A 13 9.15 3.29 -8.96
N ARG A 14 10.41 3.44 -9.32
CA ARG A 14 11.46 3.71 -8.34
C ARG A 14 11.21 5.02 -7.59
N THR A 15 10.89 6.06 -8.34
CA THR A 15 10.61 7.36 -7.75
C THR A 15 9.42 7.30 -6.80
N ARG A 16 8.33 6.65 -7.23
CA ARG A 16 7.14 6.54 -6.40
C ARG A 16 7.42 5.70 -5.15
N ARG A 17 8.24 4.67 -5.28
CA ARG A 17 8.63 3.85 -4.14
C ARG A 17 9.45 4.65 -3.14
N GLU A 18 10.38 5.46 -3.62
CA GLU A 18 11.18 6.32 -2.75
C GLU A 18 10.31 7.32 -2.00
N ILE A 19 9.36 7.93 -2.71
CA ILE A 19 8.43 8.88 -2.08
C ILE A 19 7.57 8.16 -1.03
N LEU A 20 7.09 6.96 -1.36
CA LEU A 20 6.31 6.18 -0.41
C LEU A 20 7.11 5.87 0.85
N CYS A 21 8.34 5.42 0.68
CA CYS A 21 9.20 5.10 1.82
C CYS A 21 9.43 6.32 2.70
N GLU A 22 9.66 7.46 2.08
CA GLU A 22 9.86 8.70 2.82
C GLU A 22 8.60 9.11 3.56
N ASN A 23 7.44 9.03 2.90
CA ASN A 23 6.17 9.36 3.53
C ASN A 23 5.88 8.44 4.71
N LEU A 24 6.20 7.17 4.59
CA LEU A 24 6.04 6.23 5.69
C LEU A 24 6.99 6.55 6.85
N ARG A 25 8.24 6.90 6.51
CA ARG A 25 9.25 7.21 7.53
C ARG A 25 8.85 8.41 8.37
N TYR A 26 8.23 9.40 7.75
CA TYR A 26 7.89 10.65 8.43
C TYR A 26 6.42 10.75 8.78
N GLY A 27 5.65 9.67 8.64
CA GLY A 27 4.25 9.66 9.05
C GLY A 27 3.36 10.60 8.26
N ARG A 28 3.66 10.82 6.99
CA ARG A 28 2.93 11.77 6.15
C ARG A 28 1.82 11.14 5.33
N ILE A 29 1.58 9.85 5.51
CA ILE A 29 0.63 9.12 4.69
C ILE A 29 -0.18 8.21 5.62
N SER A 30 -1.47 8.08 5.33
CA SER A 30 -2.31 7.18 6.10
C SER A 30 -2.02 5.74 5.69
N CYS A 31 -2.46 4.80 6.54
CA CYS A 31 -2.30 3.38 6.25
C CYS A 31 -2.98 3.02 4.92
N GLY A 32 -4.21 3.51 4.72
CA GLY A 32 -4.95 3.21 3.50
C GLY A 32 -4.31 3.81 2.26
N GLU A 33 -3.84 5.04 2.38
CA GLU A 33 -3.12 5.68 1.28
C GLU A 33 -1.85 4.93 0.92
N ALA A 34 -1.14 4.44 1.94
CA ALA A 34 0.08 3.67 1.71
C ALA A 34 -0.24 2.37 0.97
N VAL A 35 -1.29 1.66 1.38
CA VAL A 35 -1.71 0.42 0.73
C VAL A 35 -2.09 0.69 -0.73
N ARG A 36 -2.84 1.77 -0.96
CA ARG A 36 -3.23 2.13 -2.32
C ARG A 36 -2.00 2.44 -3.17
N GLU A 37 -1.06 3.19 -2.63
CA GLU A 37 0.16 3.53 -3.36
C GLU A 37 0.98 2.28 -3.68
N MET A 38 1.09 1.36 -2.74
CA MET A 38 1.76 0.09 -2.99
C MET A 38 1.12 -0.65 -4.16
N ARG A 39 -0.21 -0.69 -4.18
CA ARG A 39 -0.94 -1.35 -5.27
C ARG A 39 -0.65 -0.71 -6.62
N LEU A 40 -0.66 0.62 -6.66
CA LEU A 40 -0.43 1.35 -7.91
C LEU A 40 1.00 1.15 -8.41
N ILE A 41 1.97 1.13 -7.50
CA ILE A 41 3.37 0.87 -7.87
C ILE A 41 3.51 -0.52 -8.47
N LEU A 42 2.80 -1.51 -7.90
CA LEU A 42 2.84 -2.87 -8.43
C LEU A 42 2.06 -3.03 -9.74
N GLY A 43 1.28 -2.01 -10.11
CA GLY A 43 0.48 -2.07 -11.34
C GLY A 43 -0.70 -3.01 -11.24
N LEU A 44 -1.25 -3.21 -10.03
CA LEU A 44 -2.31 -4.18 -9.81
C LEU A 44 -3.65 -3.49 -9.62
N THR A 45 -4.71 -4.16 -10.06
CA THR A 45 -6.07 -3.77 -9.70
C THR A 45 -6.32 -4.16 -8.25
N GLN A 46 -7.40 -3.61 -7.67
CA GLN A 46 -7.79 -4.00 -6.31
C GLN A 46 -8.05 -5.51 -6.23
N ALA A 47 -8.70 -6.08 -7.25
CA ALA A 47 -9.00 -7.50 -7.25
C ALA A 47 -7.71 -8.34 -7.27
N GLN A 48 -6.74 -7.93 -8.06
CA GLN A 48 -5.46 -8.65 -8.15
C GLN A 48 -4.67 -8.57 -6.84
N TYR A 49 -4.62 -7.38 -6.27
CA TYR A 49 -3.86 -7.19 -5.03
C TYR A 49 -4.53 -7.91 -3.86
N ALA A 50 -5.87 -7.84 -3.80
CA ALA A 50 -6.61 -8.56 -2.77
C ALA A 50 -6.37 -10.07 -2.87
N LYS A 51 -6.39 -10.60 -4.09
CA LYS A 51 -6.14 -12.02 -4.29
C LYS A 51 -4.73 -12.40 -3.83
N MET A 52 -3.76 -11.57 -4.15
CA MET A 52 -2.37 -11.80 -3.74
C MET A 52 -2.26 -11.85 -2.21
N ALA A 53 -2.97 -10.98 -1.52
CA ALA A 53 -2.94 -10.89 -0.06
C ALA A 53 -3.99 -11.79 0.61
N LYS A 54 -4.69 -12.61 -0.17
CA LYS A 54 -5.68 -13.58 0.29
C LYS A 54 -6.81 -12.93 1.07
N MET A 55 -7.37 -11.87 0.49
CA MET A 55 -8.47 -11.15 1.10
C MET A 55 -9.50 -10.79 0.03
N ARG A 56 -10.66 -10.31 0.48
CA ARG A 56 -11.71 -9.90 -0.44
C ARG A 56 -11.41 -8.53 -1.02
N THR A 57 -11.80 -8.33 -2.27
CA THR A 57 -11.65 -7.04 -2.93
C THR A 57 -12.38 -5.93 -2.16
N SER A 58 -13.58 -6.21 -1.67
CA SER A 58 -14.34 -5.23 -0.90
C SER A 58 -13.61 -4.83 0.37
N GLN A 59 -12.93 -5.78 1.02
CA GLN A 59 -12.15 -5.49 2.21
C GLN A 59 -10.97 -4.60 1.88
N LEU A 60 -10.25 -4.90 0.79
CA LEU A 60 -9.14 -4.06 0.36
C LEU A 60 -9.61 -2.64 0.05
N SER A 61 -10.75 -2.50 -0.61
CA SER A 61 -11.30 -1.20 -0.91
C SER A 61 -11.54 -0.38 0.36
N LEU A 62 -12.07 -1.01 1.39
CA LEU A 62 -12.28 -0.34 2.67
C LEU A 62 -10.98 0.06 3.33
N ILE A 63 -9.96 -0.80 3.25
CA ILE A 63 -8.64 -0.49 3.80
C ILE A 63 -8.06 0.73 3.09
N GLU A 64 -8.12 0.76 1.77
CA GLU A 64 -7.55 1.86 1.00
C GLU A 64 -8.24 3.20 1.28
N ARG A 65 -9.48 3.16 1.75
CA ARG A 65 -10.22 4.37 2.12
C ARG A 65 -10.16 4.68 3.61
N ASP A 66 -9.33 3.96 4.35
CA ASP A 66 -9.19 4.11 5.80
C ASP A 66 -10.52 3.90 6.52
N LYS A 67 -11.34 2.97 6.01
CA LYS A 67 -12.65 2.64 6.58
C LYS A 67 -12.67 1.28 7.26
N ALA A 68 -11.51 0.65 7.42
CA ALA A 68 -11.42 -0.67 8.04
C ALA A 68 -10.22 -0.71 8.97
N ASN A 69 -10.24 -1.68 9.88
CA ASN A 69 -9.12 -1.94 10.79
C ASN A 69 -8.50 -3.28 10.39
N PRO A 70 -7.54 -3.27 9.46
CA PRO A 70 -6.91 -4.52 9.05
C PRO A 70 -6.09 -5.12 10.17
N THR A 71 -5.98 -6.45 10.17
CA THR A 71 -5.11 -7.12 11.11
C THR A 71 -3.65 -6.90 10.71
N ILE A 72 -2.76 -7.11 11.68
CA ILE A 72 -1.33 -7.06 11.42
C ILE A 72 -0.95 -8.04 10.32
N LYS A 73 -1.52 -9.23 10.35
CA LYS A 73 -1.26 -10.25 9.35
C LYS A 73 -1.63 -9.77 7.94
N THR A 74 -2.77 -9.11 7.81
CA THR A 74 -3.21 -8.55 6.53
C THR A 74 -2.24 -7.48 6.04
N LEU A 75 -1.83 -6.57 6.93
CA LEU A 75 -0.89 -5.53 6.57
C LEU A 75 0.46 -6.11 6.17
N GLN A 76 0.91 -7.15 6.87
CA GLN A 76 2.16 -7.82 6.51
C GLN A 76 2.08 -8.41 5.10
N ALA A 77 0.95 -9.04 4.77
CA ALA A 77 0.76 -9.62 3.44
C ALA A 77 0.80 -8.54 2.35
N LEU A 78 0.17 -7.39 2.61
CA LEU A 78 0.15 -6.30 1.65
C LEU A 78 1.52 -5.65 1.47
N GLY A 79 2.30 -5.54 2.54
CA GLY A 79 3.62 -4.91 2.49
C GLY A 79 4.74 -5.84 2.06
N LYS A 80 4.47 -7.14 1.99
CA LYS A 80 5.52 -8.12 1.73
C LYS A 80 6.27 -7.90 0.41
N PRO A 81 5.61 -7.56 -0.69
CA PRO A 81 6.34 -7.32 -1.94
C PRO A 81 7.37 -6.20 -1.86
N PHE A 82 7.23 -5.32 -0.88
CA PHE A 82 8.14 -4.20 -0.68
C PHE A 82 9.16 -4.46 0.42
N GLY A 83 9.06 -5.60 1.11
CA GLY A 83 9.89 -5.89 2.25
C GLY A 83 9.55 -5.03 3.46
N PHE A 84 8.35 -4.48 3.51
CA PHE A 84 7.93 -3.63 4.62
C PHE A 84 7.57 -4.48 5.83
N ALA A 85 7.93 -3.97 7.01
CA ALA A 85 7.55 -4.58 8.27
C ALA A 85 6.43 -3.77 8.93
N VAL A 86 5.64 -4.44 9.75
CA VAL A 86 4.58 -3.79 10.51
C VAL A 86 4.96 -3.82 11.98
N GLY A 87 4.86 -2.67 12.65
CA GLY A 87 5.21 -2.61 14.05
C GLY A 87 4.99 -1.22 14.62
N PHE A 88 5.39 -1.06 15.86
CA PHE A 88 5.36 0.24 16.52
C PHE A 88 6.54 1.07 16.08
N VAL A 89 6.33 2.36 15.99
CA VAL A 89 7.41 3.31 15.76
C VAL A 89 7.33 4.40 16.82
N VAL A 90 8.48 4.91 17.20
CA VAL A 90 8.54 6.08 18.07
C VAL A 90 8.54 7.29 17.15
N PRO A 91 7.53 8.15 17.22
CA PRO A 91 7.48 9.29 16.31
C PRO A 91 8.59 10.28 16.65
N ASP A 92 9.37 10.65 15.64
CA ASP A 92 10.32 11.74 15.79
C ASP A 92 10.12 12.76 14.69
N PHE A 93 8.90 12.84 14.19
CA PHE A 93 8.51 13.81 13.18
C PHE A 93 7.61 14.85 13.80
N PRO A 94 7.57 16.08 13.26
CA PRO A 94 6.75 17.15 13.82
C PRO A 94 5.27 16.79 13.78
N ARG A 95 4.54 17.27 14.76
CA ARG A 95 3.12 17.07 14.83
C ARG A 95 2.38 18.29 14.38
#